data_d435b62762e3e0161c473c299e696b88
#
_entry.id   d435b62762e3e0161c473c299e696b88
#
_cell.length_a   1.000
_cell.length_b   1.000
_cell.length_c   1.000
_cell.angle_alpha   90.00
_cell.angle_beta   90.00
_cell.angle_gamma   90.00
#
_symmetry.space_group_name_H-M   'P 1'
#
loop_
_entity.id
_entity.type
_entity.pdbx_description
1 polymer ?
#
loop_
_entity_poly.entity_id
_entity_poly.type
_entity_poly.pdbx_seq_one_letter_code
_entity_poly.pdbx_strand_id
1 'polypeptide(L)'
;MKRFPEHISGANVILKCFYGPVFFLLLLLGCSQNEQNLELGAGDEEGYLLVGEIKLIDEANSLLKVAHEDIPGFMPAMIMDFSVSEGDLQNAKVGQRIKARMVRDEEGGFQLMRIWPLSEEDASDLKKYNERLQKRLRELPLGRYLGEGDESVDFALLDHRGNIVTSDDLLGRSLVMNFIFTRCPDANMCPLSTSKMGQLQKLAKEADLPVNFVSVSMDPEFDTPGVLRQYAKAYGIEGDDFYFVTGPKPAVLNLLRSYGVTAIEKVDTIMH
;
A
#
# COMPACT_ATOMS: atom_id res chain seq x y z
N MET A 1 54.87 -7.59 -12.85
CA MET A 1 56.18 -7.02 -12.46
C MET A 1 56.08 -5.49 -12.58
N LYS A 2 55.93 -4.79 -11.45
CA LYS A 2 56.53 -3.53 -11.09
C LYS A 2 55.92 -3.07 -9.76
N ARG A 3 56.82 -2.79 -8.85
CA ARG A 3 56.74 -2.68 -7.39
C ARG A 3 56.18 -1.32 -6.96
N PHE A 4 55.60 -1.37 -5.73
CA PHE A 4 55.44 -0.23 -4.78
C PHE A 4 56.74 0.54 -4.53
N PRO A 5 56.65 1.76 -4.00
CA PRO A 5 57.36 1.95 -2.72
C PRO A 5 56.47 2.57 -1.60
N GLU A 6 56.86 2.14 -0.40
CA GLU A 6 56.43 2.55 0.94
C GLU A 6 57.07 3.89 1.38
N HIS A 7 56.53 4.34 2.52
CA HIS A 7 57.07 5.29 3.52
C HIS A 7 56.96 6.78 3.26
N ILE A 8 56.29 7.45 4.22
CA ILE A 8 56.97 8.43 5.12
C ILE A 8 56.18 8.55 6.44
N SER A 9 56.93 8.49 7.48
CA SER A 9 56.74 8.55 8.92
C SER A 9 56.48 9.97 9.45
N GLY A 10 55.64 10.09 10.49
CA GLY A 10 56.00 10.80 11.75
C GLY A 10 55.81 12.31 11.79
N ALA A 11 54.91 12.75 12.67
CA ALA A 11 55.23 13.88 13.59
C ALA A 11 54.27 13.88 14.79
N ASN A 12 54.79 13.56 15.95
CA ASN A 12 54.24 13.84 17.28
C ASN A 12 54.20 15.34 17.53
N VAL A 13 53.04 15.86 18.00
CA VAL A 13 53.03 17.15 18.71
C VAL A 13 52.32 16.93 20.04
N ILE A 14 53.14 16.96 21.08
CA ILE A 14 52.75 17.08 22.48
C ILE A 14 52.41 18.56 22.74
N LEU A 15 51.24 18.85 23.26
CA LEU A 15 51.02 20.14 23.88
C LEU A 15 50.29 20.01 25.21
N LYS A 16 50.92 20.65 26.18
CA LYS A 16 50.81 20.55 27.62
C LYS A 16 49.47 21.01 28.20
N CYS A 17 49.15 20.37 29.31
CA CYS A 17 48.19 20.74 30.32
C CYS A 17 48.28 22.19 30.78
N PHE A 18 47.14 22.84 30.97
CA PHE A 18 46.98 23.90 31.95
C PHE A 18 45.82 23.60 32.87
N TYR A 19 46.12 23.49 34.15
CA TYR A 19 45.20 23.37 35.30
C TYR A 19 44.56 24.75 35.59
N GLY A 20 43.27 24.74 35.84
CA GLY A 20 42.57 25.86 36.50
C GLY A 20 41.21 25.38 37.04
N PRO A 21 40.76 25.84 38.21
CA PRO A 21 39.92 25.04 39.08
C PRO A 21 38.42 25.30 38.98
N VAL A 22 37.69 24.20 39.15
CA VAL A 22 36.41 24.03 39.85
C VAL A 22 35.42 25.18 39.89
N PHE A 23 34.27 24.98 39.23
CA PHE A 23 33.00 25.45 39.74
C PHE A 23 31.95 24.36 39.55
N PHE A 24 31.56 23.74 40.66
CA PHE A 24 30.55 22.68 40.73
C PHE A 24 29.18 23.37 40.76
N LEU A 25 28.50 23.39 39.62
CA LEU A 25 27.11 23.83 39.56
C LEU A 25 26.23 22.60 39.29
N LEU A 26 25.57 22.12 40.31
CA LEU A 26 24.52 21.12 40.26
C LEU A 26 23.33 21.71 39.45
N LEU A 27 23.19 21.32 38.19
CA LEU A 27 21.96 21.47 37.44
C LEU A 27 21.22 20.14 37.47
N LEU A 28 20.10 20.13 38.17
CA LEU A 28 19.06 19.12 38.14
C LEU A 28 18.62 18.92 36.69
N LEU A 29 19.08 17.87 36.05
CA LEU A 29 18.53 17.38 34.78
C LEU A 29 17.16 16.77 35.09
N GLY A 30 16.11 17.57 34.98
CA GLY A 30 14.76 17.08 34.79
C GLY A 30 14.72 16.27 33.48
N CYS A 31 14.41 14.98 33.58
CA CYS A 31 14.00 14.18 32.44
C CYS A 31 12.69 14.78 31.90
N SER A 32 12.80 15.67 30.94
CA SER A 32 11.71 15.99 30.02
C SER A 32 11.58 14.77 29.10
N GLN A 33 10.56 13.96 29.34
CA GLN A 33 10.05 13.04 28.34
C GLN A 33 9.60 13.90 27.17
N ASN A 34 10.42 13.92 26.14
CA ASN A 34 10.06 14.49 24.85
C ASN A 34 9.03 13.52 24.23
N GLU A 35 7.76 13.68 24.56
CA GLU A 35 6.68 13.21 23.72
C GLU A 35 6.90 13.94 22.40
N GLN A 36 7.44 13.21 21.42
CA GLN A 36 7.41 13.64 20.04
C GLN A 36 5.93 13.64 19.64
N ASN A 37 5.26 14.74 19.91
CA ASN A 37 4.09 15.11 19.17
C ASN A 37 4.51 15.10 17.71
N LEU A 38 4.07 14.05 17.00
CA LEU A 38 4.09 14.03 15.55
C LEU A 38 3.20 15.19 15.12
N GLU A 39 3.78 16.35 14.93
CA GLU A 39 3.12 17.45 14.24
C GLU A 39 2.77 16.92 12.85
N LEU A 40 1.51 16.53 12.71
CA LEU A 40 0.87 16.36 11.40
C LEU A 40 0.86 17.75 10.78
N GLY A 41 1.90 18.04 10.00
CA GLY A 41 2.07 19.28 9.27
C GLY A 41 0.80 19.59 8.50
N ALA A 42 0.30 20.79 8.73
CA ALA A 42 -0.79 21.39 7.98
C ALA A 42 -0.38 21.52 6.51
N GLY A 43 -1.16 20.90 5.63
CA GLY A 43 -1.30 21.32 4.26
C GLY A 43 -0.13 21.01 3.33
N ASP A 44 -0.28 19.95 2.60
CA ASP A 44 0.09 19.90 1.18
C ASP A 44 -0.62 18.70 0.59
N GLU A 45 -1.32 18.84 -0.50
CA GLU A 45 -1.99 17.90 -1.42
C GLU A 45 -2.52 16.53 -0.89
N GLU A 46 -2.19 16.11 0.33
CA GLU A 46 -2.51 14.79 0.87
C GLU A 46 -3.82 14.70 1.68
N GLY A 47 -4.43 15.83 2.09
CA GLY A 47 -5.67 15.88 2.87
C GLY A 47 -5.53 15.29 4.29
N TYR A 48 -6.66 15.21 5.01
CA TYR A 48 -6.75 14.72 6.38
C TYR A 48 -7.05 13.23 6.42
N LEU A 49 -6.47 12.53 7.39
CA LEU A 49 -6.84 11.14 7.66
C LEU A 49 -8.22 11.12 8.32
N LEU A 50 -9.15 10.38 7.74
CA LEU A 50 -10.49 10.15 8.26
C LEU A 50 -10.68 8.69 8.59
N VAL A 51 -11.24 8.41 9.76
CA VAL A 51 -11.77 7.10 10.13
C VAL A 51 -13.25 7.30 10.46
N GLY A 52 -14.11 6.41 10.00
CA GLY A 52 -15.55 6.55 10.22
C GLY A 52 -16.33 5.34 9.76
N GLU A 53 -17.66 5.42 9.91
CA GLU A 53 -18.61 4.38 9.50
C GLU A 53 -19.60 4.96 8.49
N ILE A 54 -19.80 4.24 7.39
CA ILE A 54 -20.78 4.61 6.34
C ILE A 54 -22.19 4.42 6.88
N LYS A 55 -22.94 5.50 6.95
CA LYS A 55 -24.34 5.50 7.44
C LYS A 55 -25.36 5.46 6.31
N LEU A 56 -25.03 6.02 5.14
CA LEU A 56 -25.90 6.03 3.97
C LEU A 56 -25.08 6.14 2.69
N ILE A 57 -25.59 5.56 1.61
CA ILE A 57 -25.03 5.65 0.27
C ILE A 57 -26.06 6.34 -0.61
N ASP A 58 -25.69 7.47 -1.20
CA ASP A 58 -26.48 8.20 -2.21
C ASP A 58 -25.85 8.00 -3.58
N GLU A 59 -26.33 6.97 -4.27
CA GLU A 59 -25.80 6.61 -5.60
C GLU A 59 -26.10 7.69 -6.65
N ALA A 60 -27.21 8.42 -6.52
CA ALA A 60 -27.61 9.41 -7.49
C ALA A 60 -26.67 10.63 -7.52
N ASN A 61 -26.14 10.99 -6.35
CA ASN A 61 -25.26 12.14 -6.18
C ASN A 61 -23.79 11.75 -5.97
N SER A 62 -23.45 10.46 -5.99
CA SER A 62 -22.11 9.92 -5.68
C SER A 62 -21.58 10.36 -4.30
N LEU A 63 -22.45 10.30 -3.28
CA LEU A 63 -22.15 10.71 -1.92
C LEU A 63 -22.19 9.53 -0.95
N LEU A 64 -21.28 9.56 0.02
CA LEU A 64 -21.33 8.74 1.21
C LEU A 64 -21.60 9.63 2.43
N LYS A 65 -22.63 9.30 3.20
CA LYS A 65 -22.83 9.88 4.53
C LYS A 65 -22.04 9.07 5.54
N VAL A 66 -21.06 9.70 6.17
CA VAL A 66 -20.11 9.03 7.07
C VAL A 66 -20.17 9.67 8.45
N ALA A 67 -20.33 8.83 9.49
CA ALA A 67 -20.09 9.19 10.87
C ALA A 67 -18.59 9.05 11.14
N HIS A 68 -17.84 10.13 11.05
CA HIS A 68 -16.39 10.11 11.25
C HIS A 68 -16.01 10.40 12.70
N GLU A 69 -14.88 9.87 13.12
CA GLU A 69 -14.23 10.14 14.38
C GLU A 69 -13.65 11.57 14.40
N ASP A 70 -13.14 12.00 15.54
CA ASP A 70 -12.44 13.29 15.65
C ASP A 70 -11.26 13.36 14.70
N ILE A 71 -11.15 14.46 13.96
CA ILE A 71 -9.99 14.73 13.09
C ILE A 71 -9.14 15.78 13.81
N PRO A 72 -8.05 15.39 14.47
CA PRO A 72 -7.28 16.28 15.34
C PRO A 72 -6.83 17.55 14.64
N GLY A 73 -7.10 18.68 15.26
CA GLY A 73 -6.71 20.00 14.74
C GLY A 73 -7.55 20.50 13.57
N PHE A 74 -8.59 19.77 13.16
CA PHE A 74 -9.43 20.18 12.03
C PHE A 74 -10.92 20.22 12.37
N MET A 75 -11.55 19.10 12.75
CA MET A 75 -12.97 19.09 13.10
C MET A 75 -13.31 17.96 14.10
N PRO A 76 -14.31 18.18 14.99
CA PRO A 76 -14.77 17.16 15.92
C PRO A 76 -15.53 16.05 15.20
N ALA A 77 -15.72 14.92 15.87
CA ALA A 77 -16.53 13.80 15.37
C ALA A 77 -17.96 14.27 15.02
N MET A 78 -18.40 13.96 13.80
CA MET A 78 -19.75 14.30 13.32
C MET A 78 -20.20 13.40 12.19
N ILE A 79 -21.42 13.63 11.69
CA ILE A 79 -21.94 12.95 10.51
C ILE A 79 -22.08 13.98 9.40
N MET A 80 -21.45 13.70 8.25
CA MET A 80 -21.54 14.57 7.09
C MET A 80 -21.45 13.78 5.77
N ASP A 81 -21.77 14.47 4.68
CA ASP A 81 -21.74 13.92 3.33
C ASP A 81 -20.38 14.19 2.68
N PHE A 82 -19.90 13.21 1.94
CA PHE A 82 -18.63 13.28 1.21
C PHE A 82 -18.83 12.80 -0.22
N SER A 83 -18.29 13.53 -1.19
CA SER A 83 -18.19 13.03 -2.56
C SER A 83 -17.14 11.91 -2.64
N VAL A 84 -17.40 10.92 -3.49
CA VAL A 84 -16.51 9.78 -3.70
C VAL A 84 -16.43 9.38 -5.16
N SER A 85 -15.41 8.62 -5.51
CA SER A 85 -15.29 8.05 -6.84
C SER A 85 -16.35 6.97 -7.10
N GLU A 86 -16.67 6.73 -8.38
CA GLU A 86 -17.61 5.66 -8.75
C GLU A 86 -17.16 4.29 -8.23
N GLY A 87 -15.87 3.98 -8.29
CA GLY A 87 -15.33 2.72 -7.80
C GLY A 87 -15.46 2.56 -6.29
N ASP A 88 -15.24 3.64 -5.53
CA ASP A 88 -15.41 3.63 -4.08
C ASP A 88 -16.90 3.53 -3.71
N LEU A 89 -17.78 4.24 -4.43
CA LEU A 89 -19.22 4.17 -4.23
C LEU A 89 -19.75 2.75 -4.43
N GLN A 90 -19.30 2.07 -5.49
CA GLN A 90 -19.70 0.68 -5.78
C GLN A 90 -19.17 -0.35 -4.78
N ASN A 91 -18.09 -0.03 -4.06
CA ASN A 91 -17.52 -0.88 -3.01
C ASN A 91 -18.12 -0.59 -1.63
N ALA A 92 -18.77 0.55 -1.45
CA ALA A 92 -19.30 0.98 -0.17
C ALA A 92 -20.43 0.08 0.33
N LYS A 93 -20.46 -0.17 1.64
CA LYS A 93 -21.54 -0.90 2.33
C LYS A 93 -21.98 -0.09 3.55
N VAL A 94 -23.29 0.05 3.76
CA VAL A 94 -23.82 0.69 4.98
C VAL A 94 -23.40 -0.11 6.21
N GLY A 95 -22.93 0.59 7.25
CA GLY A 95 -22.37 -0.01 8.46
C GLY A 95 -20.89 -0.34 8.37
N GLN A 96 -20.28 -0.22 7.19
CA GLN A 96 -18.86 -0.49 7.01
C GLN A 96 -18.00 0.61 7.62
N ARG A 97 -17.03 0.21 8.43
CA ARG A 97 -15.96 1.13 8.87
C ARG A 97 -14.94 1.31 7.76
N ILE A 98 -14.49 2.53 7.59
CA ILE A 98 -13.51 2.91 6.57
C ILE A 98 -12.42 3.78 7.15
N LYS A 99 -11.26 3.73 6.50
CA LYS A 99 -10.17 4.68 6.61
C LYS A 99 -9.98 5.33 5.25
N ALA A 100 -9.93 6.65 5.20
CA ALA A 100 -9.83 7.40 3.94
C ALA A 100 -8.96 8.66 4.09
N ARG A 101 -8.59 9.25 2.97
CA ARG A 101 -8.08 10.62 2.89
C ARG A 101 -9.23 11.55 2.53
N MET A 102 -9.45 12.56 3.35
CA MET A 102 -10.41 13.62 3.11
C MET A 102 -9.70 14.83 2.55
N VAL A 103 -10.12 15.28 1.39
CA VAL A 103 -9.61 16.48 0.72
C VAL A 103 -10.75 17.46 0.48
N ARG A 104 -10.43 18.73 0.23
CA ARG A 104 -11.43 19.70 -0.27
C ARG A 104 -11.67 19.46 -1.75
N ASP A 105 -12.93 19.44 -2.15
CA ASP A 105 -13.29 19.44 -3.57
C ASP A 105 -13.30 20.87 -4.15
N GLU A 106 -13.44 20.96 -5.46
CA GLU A 106 -13.43 22.24 -6.18
C GLU A 106 -14.65 23.12 -5.86
N GLU A 107 -15.75 22.54 -5.37
CA GLU A 107 -16.99 23.23 -5.01
C GLU A 107 -17.00 23.70 -3.55
N GLY A 108 -15.93 23.43 -2.80
CA GLY A 108 -15.76 23.81 -1.39
C GLY A 108 -16.35 22.80 -0.39
N GLY A 109 -16.79 21.64 -0.88
CA GLY A 109 -17.17 20.48 -0.10
C GLY A 109 -15.96 19.63 0.31
N PHE A 110 -16.25 18.38 0.68
CA PHE A 110 -15.21 17.39 1.02
C PHE A 110 -15.39 16.13 0.20
N GLN A 111 -14.28 15.63 -0.32
CA GLN A 111 -14.17 14.37 -1.03
C GLN A 111 -13.37 13.36 -0.21
N LEU A 112 -13.79 12.09 -0.22
CA LEU A 112 -12.97 11.00 0.28
C LEU A 112 -12.22 10.35 -0.88
N MET A 113 -10.95 10.17 -0.67
CA MET A 113 -10.03 9.46 -1.57
C MET A 113 -9.32 8.34 -0.81
N ARG A 114 -8.80 7.36 -1.55
CA ARG A 114 -8.03 6.25 -0.97
C ARG A 114 -8.78 5.56 0.16
N ILE A 115 -10.01 5.13 -0.13
CA ILE A 115 -10.90 4.49 0.85
C ILE A 115 -10.47 3.03 1.05
N TRP A 116 -10.16 2.70 2.29
CA TRP A 116 -9.85 1.36 2.76
C TRP A 116 -10.95 0.84 3.67
N PRO A 117 -11.52 -0.34 3.41
CA PRO A 117 -12.41 -0.98 4.36
C PRO A 117 -11.63 -1.39 5.62
N LEU A 118 -12.26 -1.22 6.79
CA LEU A 118 -11.76 -1.66 8.07
C LEU A 118 -12.71 -2.72 8.63
N SER A 119 -12.28 -3.96 8.67
CA SER A 119 -12.97 -5.09 9.27
C SER A 119 -12.00 -5.80 10.20
N GLU A 120 -12.44 -6.16 11.41
CA GLU A 120 -11.61 -6.94 12.35
C GLU A 120 -11.37 -8.37 11.83
N GLU A 121 -12.37 -8.96 11.16
CA GLU A 121 -12.29 -10.28 10.56
C GLU A 121 -11.27 -10.26 9.41
N ASP A 122 -11.40 -9.31 8.48
CA ASP A 122 -10.46 -9.11 7.38
C ASP A 122 -9.02 -8.88 7.89
N ALA A 123 -8.87 -8.08 8.94
CA ALA A 123 -7.56 -7.84 9.55
C ALA A 123 -6.92 -9.12 10.11
N SER A 124 -7.73 -10.03 10.66
CA SER A 124 -7.26 -11.32 11.18
C SER A 124 -6.72 -12.22 10.08
N ASP A 125 -7.46 -12.36 8.97
CA ASP A 125 -7.02 -13.19 7.84
C ASP A 125 -5.80 -12.58 7.13
N LEU A 126 -5.82 -11.30 6.83
CA LEU A 126 -4.65 -10.59 6.28
C LEU A 126 -3.39 -10.80 7.14
N LYS A 127 -3.52 -10.73 8.46
CA LYS A 127 -2.42 -10.96 9.38
C LYS A 127 -1.91 -12.40 9.31
N LYS A 128 -2.81 -13.39 9.41
CA LYS A 128 -2.49 -14.82 9.39
C LYS A 128 -1.72 -15.22 8.13
N TYR A 129 -2.21 -14.82 6.95
CA TYR A 129 -1.54 -15.14 5.68
C TYR A 129 -0.22 -14.38 5.52
N ASN A 130 -0.15 -13.13 5.95
CA ASN A 130 1.11 -12.38 5.93
C ASN A 130 2.18 -13.00 6.84
N GLU A 131 1.80 -13.54 8.01
CA GLU A 131 2.72 -14.28 8.88
C GLU A 131 3.24 -15.56 8.21
N ARG A 132 2.38 -16.32 7.51
CA ARG A 132 2.78 -17.49 6.71
C ARG A 132 3.75 -17.12 5.59
N LEU A 133 3.42 -16.07 4.84
CA LEU A 133 4.28 -15.53 3.77
C LEU A 133 5.65 -15.11 4.32
N GLN A 134 5.68 -14.37 5.43
CA GLN A 134 6.93 -13.97 6.07
C GLN A 134 7.75 -15.17 6.56
N LYS A 135 7.09 -16.21 7.10
CA LYS A 135 7.77 -17.44 7.48
C LYS A 135 8.43 -18.10 6.27
N ARG A 136 7.69 -18.25 5.16
CA ARG A 136 8.22 -18.84 3.93
C ARG A 136 9.40 -18.05 3.37
N LEU A 137 9.34 -16.72 3.37
CA LEU A 137 10.43 -15.86 2.94
C LEU A 137 11.71 -16.02 3.78
N ARG A 138 11.58 -16.29 5.10
CA ARG A 138 12.74 -16.57 5.96
C ARG A 138 13.38 -17.93 5.69
N GLU A 139 12.63 -18.87 5.16
CA GLU A 139 13.10 -20.20 4.78
C GLU A 139 13.82 -20.20 3.42
N LEU A 140 13.57 -19.20 2.57
CA LEU A 140 14.29 -19.04 1.30
C LEU A 140 15.73 -18.59 1.55
N PRO A 141 16.71 -19.13 0.84
CA PRO A 141 18.09 -18.65 0.88
C PRO A 141 18.16 -17.15 0.54
N LEU A 142 19.17 -16.48 1.10
CA LEU A 142 19.34 -15.03 0.88
C LEU A 142 19.48 -14.72 -0.63
N GLY A 143 18.67 -13.78 -1.12
CA GLY A 143 18.68 -13.39 -2.54
C GLY A 143 17.97 -14.35 -3.49
N ARG A 144 17.37 -15.44 -2.98
CA ARG A 144 16.52 -16.33 -3.79
C ARG A 144 15.07 -15.84 -3.81
N TYR A 145 14.41 -16.03 -4.92
CA TYR A 145 12.98 -15.90 -5.14
C TYR A 145 12.43 -17.21 -5.73
N LEU A 146 11.11 -17.34 -5.77
CA LEU A 146 10.44 -18.51 -6.33
C LEU A 146 10.74 -18.64 -7.82
N GLY A 147 11.04 -19.85 -8.23
CA GLY A 147 11.30 -20.21 -9.62
C GLY A 147 10.42 -21.38 -10.06
N GLU A 148 10.73 -21.90 -11.24
CA GLU A 148 10.04 -23.07 -11.77
C GLU A 148 10.21 -24.27 -10.85
N GLY A 149 9.08 -24.95 -10.54
CA GLY A 149 9.02 -26.11 -9.65
C GLY A 149 8.94 -25.77 -8.16
N ASP A 150 9.08 -24.51 -7.76
CA ASP A 150 8.85 -24.12 -6.36
C ASP A 150 7.35 -24.04 -6.05
N GLU A 151 6.96 -24.41 -4.82
CA GLU A 151 5.60 -24.19 -4.34
C GLU A 151 5.30 -22.71 -4.23
N SER A 152 4.09 -22.30 -4.63
CA SER A 152 3.58 -20.94 -4.45
C SER A 152 3.55 -20.55 -2.98
N VAL A 153 3.52 -19.26 -2.71
CA VAL A 153 3.40 -18.72 -1.35
C VAL A 153 1.94 -18.44 -1.01
N ASP A 154 1.63 -18.57 0.28
CA ASP A 154 0.35 -18.12 0.81
C ASP A 154 0.25 -16.61 0.79
N PHE A 155 -0.91 -16.09 0.43
CA PHE A 155 -1.23 -14.67 0.53
C PHE A 155 -2.71 -14.43 0.84
N ALA A 156 -3.00 -13.29 1.42
CA ALA A 156 -4.34 -12.71 1.50
C ALA A 156 -4.24 -11.22 1.18
N LEU A 157 -5.07 -10.76 0.26
CA LEU A 157 -5.13 -9.37 -0.20
C LEU A 157 -6.59 -8.98 -0.44
N LEU A 158 -6.85 -7.68 -0.57
CA LEU A 158 -8.15 -7.14 -0.94
C LEU A 158 -8.27 -7.08 -2.45
N ASP A 159 -9.36 -7.60 -3.00
CA ASP A 159 -9.65 -7.45 -4.41
C ASP A 159 -10.24 -6.06 -4.74
N HIS A 160 -10.40 -5.77 -6.02
CA HIS A 160 -10.97 -4.53 -6.52
C HIS A 160 -12.46 -4.34 -6.16
N ARG A 161 -13.12 -5.34 -5.57
CA ARG A 161 -14.50 -5.26 -5.06
C ARG A 161 -14.53 -5.05 -3.54
N GLY A 162 -13.35 -4.94 -2.91
CA GLY A 162 -13.21 -4.76 -1.48
C GLY A 162 -13.39 -6.04 -0.64
N ASN A 163 -13.29 -7.21 -1.26
CA ASN A 163 -13.36 -8.49 -0.56
C ASN A 163 -11.96 -9.07 -0.35
N ILE A 164 -11.77 -9.83 0.72
CA ILE A 164 -10.55 -10.62 0.90
C ILE A 164 -10.51 -11.75 -0.13
N VAL A 165 -9.35 -11.90 -0.76
CA VAL A 165 -8.99 -13.04 -1.61
C VAL A 165 -7.72 -13.66 -1.04
N THR A 166 -7.80 -14.95 -0.76
CA THR A 166 -6.68 -15.75 -0.25
C THR A 166 -6.14 -16.67 -1.32
N SER A 167 -4.90 -17.12 -1.16
CA SER A 167 -4.34 -18.16 -2.02
C SER A 167 -5.17 -19.44 -1.98
N ASP A 168 -5.81 -19.75 -0.84
CA ASP A 168 -6.65 -20.94 -0.67
C ASP A 168 -7.94 -20.86 -1.52
N ASP A 169 -8.51 -19.66 -1.72
CA ASP A 169 -9.70 -19.45 -2.57
C ASP A 169 -9.42 -19.72 -4.05
N LEU A 170 -8.15 -19.68 -4.44
CA LEU A 170 -7.72 -19.85 -5.83
C LEU A 170 -7.29 -21.29 -6.15
N LEU A 171 -7.32 -22.19 -5.17
CA LEU A 171 -6.95 -23.60 -5.35
C LEU A 171 -7.87 -24.33 -6.32
N GLY A 172 -7.32 -25.36 -6.97
CA GLY A 172 -8.06 -26.22 -7.91
C GLY A 172 -8.18 -25.64 -9.33
N ARG A 173 -7.67 -24.42 -9.56
CA ARG A 173 -7.60 -23.80 -10.88
C ARG A 173 -6.17 -23.34 -11.16
N SER A 174 -5.79 -23.27 -12.43
CA SER A 174 -4.52 -22.65 -12.80
C SER A 174 -4.52 -21.19 -12.44
N LEU A 175 -3.42 -20.66 -11.92
CA LEU A 175 -3.27 -19.24 -11.56
C LEU A 175 -2.30 -18.54 -12.51
N VAL A 176 -2.76 -17.48 -13.15
CA VAL A 176 -1.90 -16.56 -13.90
C VAL A 176 -1.80 -15.25 -13.14
N MET A 177 -0.59 -14.91 -12.72
CA MET A 177 -0.33 -13.71 -11.92
C MET A 177 0.57 -12.74 -12.66
N ASN A 178 0.27 -11.44 -12.58
CA ASN A 178 1.17 -10.37 -12.98
C ASN A 178 1.20 -9.26 -11.91
N PHE A 179 2.12 -8.32 -12.09
CA PHE A 179 2.35 -7.21 -11.19
C PHE A 179 2.23 -5.90 -11.97
N ILE A 180 1.38 -5.00 -11.46
CA ILE A 180 1.06 -3.73 -12.13
C ILE A 180 1.00 -2.60 -11.11
N PHE A 181 0.92 -1.36 -11.58
CA PHE A 181 0.39 -0.23 -10.82
C PHE A 181 -0.39 0.69 -11.77
N THR A 182 -1.49 1.28 -11.27
CA THR A 182 -2.46 1.97 -12.13
C THR A 182 -1.91 3.24 -12.74
N ARG A 183 -0.95 3.90 -12.07
CA ARG A 183 -0.31 5.14 -12.51
C ARG A 183 0.92 4.94 -13.39
N CYS A 184 1.11 3.74 -13.98
CA CYS A 184 2.24 3.45 -14.83
C CYS A 184 2.24 4.35 -16.08
N PRO A 185 3.24 5.20 -16.28
CA PRO A 185 3.26 6.14 -17.41
C PRO A 185 3.65 5.48 -18.74
N ASP A 186 4.24 4.28 -18.67
CA ASP A 186 4.69 3.57 -19.88
C ASP A 186 3.60 2.64 -20.41
N ALA A 187 3.02 3.00 -21.56
CA ALA A 187 1.98 2.22 -22.21
C ALA A 187 2.42 0.80 -22.60
N ASN A 188 3.71 0.54 -22.73
CA ASN A 188 4.26 -0.76 -23.08
C ASN A 188 4.56 -1.66 -21.87
N MET A 189 4.31 -1.17 -20.66
CA MET A 189 4.50 -1.92 -19.41
C MET A 189 3.15 -2.36 -18.82
N CYS A 190 2.73 -1.75 -17.72
CA CYS A 190 1.51 -2.17 -17.02
C CYS A 190 0.23 -2.12 -17.90
N PRO A 191 0.00 -1.05 -18.72
CA PRO A 191 -1.16 -1.02 -19.60
C PRO A 191 -1.18 -2.17 -20.60
N LEU A 192 -0.05 -2.47 -21.25
CA LEU A 192 0.06 -3.58 -22.20
C LEU A 192 -0.10 -4.94 -21.49
N SER A 193 0.52 -5.10 -20.32
CA SER A 193 0.40 -6.32 -19.51
C SER A 193 -1.06 -6.57 -19.12
N THR A 194 -1.77 -5.54 -18.65
CA THR A 194 -3.19 -5.64 -18.30
C THR A 194 -4.06 -6.00 -19.51
N SER A 195 -3.82 -5.37 -20.66
CA SER A 195 -4.54 -5.71 -21.90
C SER A 195 -4.33 -7.17 -22.31
N LYS A 196 -3.09 -7.68 -22.20
CA LYS A 196 -2.76 -9.09 -22.49
C LYS A 196 -3.44 -10.04 -21.49
N MET A 197 -3.50 -9.69 -20.21
CA MET A 197 -4.20 -10.48 -19.20
C MET A 197 -5.70 -10.57 -19.51
N GLY A 198 -6.35 -9.47 -19.91
CA GLY A 198 -7.74 -9.48 -20.34
C GLY A 198 -7.98 -10.30 -21.61
N GLN A 199 -7.06 -10.27 -22.58
CA GLN A 199 -7.12 -11.13 -23.75
C GLN A 199 -6.97 -12.61 -23.39
N LEU A 200 -6.03 -12.93 -22.50
CA LEU A 200 -5.82 -14.30 -22.04
C LEU A 200 -7.03 -14.84 -21.27
N GLN A 201 -7.69 -14.00 -20.46
CA GLN A 201 -8.96 -14.35 -19.80
C GLN A 201 -10.03 -14.76 -20.82
N LYS A 202 -10.20 -13.98 -21.90
CA LYS A 202 -11.17 -14.29 -22.97
C LYS A 202 -10.84 -15.63 -23.66
N LEU A 203 -9.58 -15.84 -24.00
CA LEU A 203 -9.13 -17.10 -24.61
C LEU A 203 -9.33 -18.31 -23.69
N ALA A 204 -9.07 -18.14 -22.39
CA ALA A 204 -9.28 -19.21 -21.41
C ALA A 204 -10.78 -19.55 -21.28
N LYS A 205 -11.68 -18.55 -21.28
CA LYS A 205 -13.14 -18.75 -21.28
C LYS A 205 -13.62 -19.44 -22.54
N GLU A 206 -13.14 -19.03 -23.72
CA GLU A 206 -13.46 -19.66 -25.00
C GLU A 206 -13.03 -21.14 -25.08
N ALA A 207 -11.90 -21.45 -24.43
CA ALA A 207 -11.35 -22.80 -24.37
C ALA A 207 -11.86 -23.65 -23.17
N ASP A 208 -12.78 -23.11 -22.38
CA ASP A 208 -13.30 -23.74 -21.13
C ASP A 208 -12.21 -24.19 -20.16
N LEU A 209 -11.13 -23.37 -20.05
CA LEU A 209 -10.02 -23.67 -19.16
C LEU A 209 -10.26 -23.07 -17.76
N PRO A 210 -10.07 -23.86 -16.68
CA PRO A 210 -10.24 -23.40 -15.30
C PRO A 210 -9.02 -22.56 -14.87
N VAL A 211 -9.03 -21.29 -15.19
CA VAL A 211 -7.93 -20.36 -14.86
C VAL A 211 -8.45 -19.22 -14.00
N ASN A 212 -7.68 -18.86 -12.98
CA ASN A 212 -7.83 -17.61 -12.24
C ASN A 212 -6.73 -16.64 -12.67
N PHE A 213 -7.08 -15.36 -12.74
CA PHE A 213 -6.19 -14.26 -13.11
C PHE A 213 -6.04 -13.32 -11.92
N VAL A 214 -4.80 -13.00 -11.54
CA VAL A 214 -4.51 -12.10 -10.42
C VAL A 214 -3.52 -11.03 -10.87
N SER A 215 -3.92 -9.78 -10.82
CA SER A 215 -3.05 -8.62 -11.01
C SER A 215 -2.78 -7.96 -9.67
N VAL A 216 -1.56 -8.09 -9.18
CA VAL A 216 -1.14 -7.54 -7.88
C VAL A 216 -0.66 -6.10 -8.07
N SER A 217 -1.22 -5.15 -7.33
CA SER A 217 -0.70 -3.79 -7.34
C SER A 217 0.65 -3.69 -6.63
N MET A 218 1.59 -3.00 -7.25
CA MET A 218 2.89 -2.64 -6.67
C MET A 218 2.86 -1.31 -5.92
N ASP A 219 1.76 -0.55 -6.01
CA ASP A 219 1.56 0.76 -5.37
C ASP A 219 0.35 0.74 -4.42
N PRO A 220 0.40 -0.03 -3.33
CA PRO A 220 -0.76 -0.21 -2.45
C PRO A 220 -1.15 1.07 -1.69
N GLU A 221 -0.31 2.09 -1.67
CA GLU A 221 -0.65 3.37 -1.03
C GLU A 221 -1.59 4.21 -1.88
N PHE A 222 -1.56 4.02 -3.20
CA PHE A 222 -2.46 4.69 -4.14
C PHE A 222 -3.58 3.77 -4.65
N ASP A 223 -3.24 2.54 -5.04
CA ASP A 223 -4.14 1.59 -5.68
C ASP A 223 -5.07 0.92 -4.65
N THR A 224 -6.05 1.67 -4.14
CA THR A 224 -7.09 1.13 -3.26
C THR A 224 -8.07 0.25 -4.05
N PRO A 225 -8.92 -0.56 -3.38
CA PRO A 225 -9.95 -1.35 -4.06
C PRO A 225 -10.80 -0.55 -5.05
N GLY A 226 -11.23 0.67 -4.70
CA GLY A 226 -12.02 1.54 -5.58
C GLY A 226 -11.23 2.00 -6.81
N VAL A 227 -9.96 2.36 -6.66
CA VAL A 227 -9.08 2.71 -7.78
C VAL A 227 -8.89 1.52 -8.72
N LEU A 228 -8.62 0.34 -8.17
CA LEU A 228 -8.48 -0.89 -8.95
C LEU A 228 -9.78 -1.29 -9.66
N ARG A 229 -10.94 -1.01 -9.06
CA ARG A 229 -12.24 -1.24 -9.70
C ARG A 229 -12.44 -0.36 -10.93
N GLN A 230 -12.10 0.92 -10.83
CA GLN A 230 -12.12 1.82 -11.98
C GLN A 230 -11.13 1.39 -13.07
N TYR A 231 -9.95 0.93 -12.67
CA TYR A 231 -8.94 0.42 -13.58
C TYR A 231 -9.44 -0.83 -14.33
N ALA A 232 -10.01 -1.80 -13.62
CA ALA A 232 -10.63 -2.99 -14.24
C ALA A 232 -11.70 -2.61 -15.26
N LYS A 233 -12.59 -1.68 -14.88
CA LYS A 233 -13.65 -1.16 -15.76
C LYS A 233 -13.09 -0.49 -17.03
N ALA A 234 -12.02 0.30 -16.89
CA ALA A 234 -11.38 0.98 -18.02
C ALA A 234 -10.78 -0.01 -19.04
N TYR A 235 -10.34 -1.19 -18.60
CA TYR A 235 -9.85 -2.26 -19.47
C TYR A 235 -10.92 -3.25 -19.91
N GLY A 236 -12.18 -3.09 -19.48
CA GLY A 236 -13.28 -4.00 -19.80
C GLY A 236 -13.03 -5.42 -19.28
N ILE A 237 -12.34 -5.54 -18.13
CA ILE A 237 -12.05 -6.81 -17.46
C ILE A 237 -13.12 -7.04 -16.40
N GLU A 238 -13.90 -8.10 -16.59
CA GLU A 238 -15.02 -8.46 -15.72
C GLU A 238 -15.01 -9.98 -15.45
N GLY A 239 -15.78 -10.40 -14.43
CA GLY A 239 -15.97 -11.80 -14.06
C GLY A 239 -15.32 -12.16 -12.72
N ASP A 240 -15.69 -13.33 -12.21
CA ASP A 240 -15.28 -13.82 -10.89
C ASP A 240 -13.97 -14.61 -10.94
N ASP A 241 -13.36 -14.70 -12.10
CA ASP A 241 -12.10 -15.37 -12.38
C ASP A 241 -10.93 -14.38 -12.51
N PHE A 242 -11.18 -13.08 -12.41
CA PHE A 242 -10.15 -12.04 -12.48
C PHE A 242 -10.17 -11.14 -11.23
N TYR A 243 -9.01 -11.01 -10.60
CA TYR A 243 -8.80 -10.25 -9.37
C TYR A 243 -7.68 -9.23 -9.58
N PHE A 244 -8.00 -7.94 -9.45
CA PHE A 244 -6.99 -6.92 -9.18
C PHE A 244 -6.88 -6.81 -7.67
N VAL A 245 -5.70 -7.01 -7.12
CA VAL A 245 -5.52 -7.13 -5.68
C VAL A 245 -4.53 -6.12 -5.13
N THR A 246 -4.80 -5.65 -3.92
CA THR A 246 -4.02 -4.70 -3.16
C THR A 246 -4.12 -5.05 -1.67
N GLY A 247 -3.40 -4.34 -0.80
CA GLY A 247 -3.50 -4.63 0.62
C GLY A 247 -2.49 -3.86 1.45
N PRO A 248 -2.26 -4.26 2.71
CA PRO A 248 -1.24 -3.65 3.54
C PRO A 248 0.13 -3.69 2.85
N LYS A 249 0.82 -2.53 2.79
CA LYS A 249 2.13 -2.40 2.11
C LYS A 249 3.12 -3.52 2.47
N PRO A 250 3.27 -3.93 3.74
CA PRO A 250 4.18 -5.04 4.06
C PRO A 250 3.78 -6.39 3.42
N ALA A 251 2.49 -6.69 3.31
CA ALA A 251 2.00 -7.92 2.69
C ALA A 251 2.29 -7.92 1.17
N VAL A 252 1.99 -6.80 0.50
CA VAL A 252 2.27 -6.62 -0.93
C VAL A 252 3.78 -6.73 -1.19
N LEU A 253 4.61 -5.99 -0.46
CA LEU A 253 6.07 -6.02 -0.65
C LEU A 253 6.67 -7.42 -0.42
N ASN A 254 6.16 -8.16 0.55
CA ASN A 254 6.59 -9.53 0.80
C ASN A 254 6.21 -10.46 -0.37
N LEU A 255 5.01 -10.30 -0.93
CA LEU A 255 4.57 -11.06 -2.09
C LEU A 255 5.43 -10.74 -3.33
N LEU A 256 5.66 -9.46 -3.63
CA LEU A 256 6.55 -9.02 -4.71
C LEU A 256 7.95 -9.65 -4.58
N ARG A 257 8.51 -9.58 -3.36
CA ARG A 257 9.84 -10.12 -3.06
C ARG A 257 9.90 -11.63 -3.29
N SER A 258 8.84 -12.37 -2.97
CA SER A 258 8.81 -13.83 -3.17
C SER A 258 8.95 -14.23 -4.63
N TYR A 259 8.47 -13.39 -5.55
CA TYR A 259 8.57 -13.59 -7.01
C TYR A 259 9.70 -12.81 -7.67
N GLY A 260 10.62 -12.22 -6.89
CA GLY A 260 11.77 -11.47 -7.42
C GLY A 260 11.39 -10.14 -8.08
N VAL A 261 10.21 -9.63 -7.79
CA VAL A 261 9.75 -8.33 -8.29
C VAL A 261 10.21 -7.24 -7.34
N THR A 262 10.90 -6.24 -7.88
CA THR A 262 11.34 -5.07 -7.12
C THR A 262 10.41 -3.89 -7.44
N ALA A 263 9.66 -3.43 -6.45
CA ALA A 263 8.99 -2.14 -6.54
C ALA A 263 10.06 -1.04 -6.43
N ILE A 264 10.26 -0.29 -7.51
CA ILE A 264 11.17 0.86 -7.47
C ILE A 264 10.39 2.02 -6.85
N GLU A 265 10.72 2.36 -5.61
CA GLU A 265 10.29 3.63 -4.99
C GLU A 265 10.97 4.81 -5.70
N LYS A 266 10.51 5.12 -6.90
CA LYS A 266 10.86 6.35 -7.63
C LYS A 266 9.59 7.00 -8.12
N VAL A 267 8.81 7.55 -7.21
CA VAL A 267 7.60 8.30 -7.59
C VAL A 267 7.71 9.78 -7.25
N ASP A 268 8.73 10.24 -6.56
CA ASP A 268 8.92 11.68 -6.28
C ASP A 268 9.58 12.47 -7.40
N THR A 269 9.69 11.93 -8.60
CA THR A 269 10.16 12.65 -9.76
C THR A 269 9.24 12.39 -10.94
N ILE A 270 8.01 12.79 -10.85
CA ILE A 270 7.18 13.00 -12.02
C ILE A 270 7.06 14.50 -12.19
N MET A 271 7.98 14.95 -12.98
CA MET A 271 7.93 16.00 -13.99
C MET A 271 6.70 16.89 -13.97
N HIS A 272 6.99 18.11 -13.67
CA HIS A 272 6.22 19.26 -14.16
C HIS A 272 6.46 19.45 -15.66
#